data_d26b05353777856d4df1f2d84f0a5f4d
#
_entry.id   d26b05353777856d4df1f2d84f0a5f4d
#
_cell.length_a   1.000
_cell.length_b   1.000
_cell.length_c   1.000
_cell.angle_alpha   90.00
_cell.angle_beta   90.00
_cell.angle_gamma   90.00
#
_symmetry.space_group_name_H-M   'P 1'
#
loop_
_entity.id
_entity.type
_entity.pdbx_description
1 polymer ?
#
loop_
_entity_poly.entity_id
_entity_poly.type
_entity_poly.pdbx_seq_one_letter_code
_entity_poly.pdbx_strand_id
1 'polypeptide(L)'
;MPLAMELDFVQPRQSFTSALSRGSRNFFGRSKRWSRWEFWPPYLFYPPVVAYIAYLGIRFRSWTLFTAANPAIPAGGFVGESKHQILDHLKDAAPWLPFSGLLECGVPTHRLAEAKEFMRRQGLQFPVVLKPDAGQRGAGVAIVRSLEQLNEYLMNSSFPVILQEYVPGEEYGVFYYRHPGDARGRVFSVTEKRMPVLLCDGRRTLEELIHADDRAVCMSDFYLRKNLDRSQQVPAPGERVQLVEIGTHCRGAIFLDGVDTITSALEEVIDRIAQSFDGFFFGRFDIRVPSRQDFMAGRNMKIVELNGVTSEATHIYDPKLSLFDAYRVLFEQWRIAFEIGDFNRARGTRPTSVTDLLKATREYRRLAQGYPE
;
A
#
# COMPACT_ATOMS: atom_id res chain seq x y z
N MET A 1 -40.65 32.33 35.34
CA MET A 1 -41.15 31.28 34.42
C MET A 1 -40.83 31.70 33.00
N PRO A 2 -39.95 31.03 32.33
CA PRO A 2 -40.00 30.95 30.87
C PRO A 2 -40.17 29.51 30.44
N LEU A 3 -41.04 29.29 29.44
CA LEU A 3 -41.31 28.03 28.77
C LEU A 3 -40.07 27.57 27.99
N ALA A 4 -39.63 26.35 28.29
CA ALA A 4 -38.73 25.59 27.43
C ALA A 4 -39.54 25.01 26.26
N MET A 5 -39.18 25.38 25.04
CA MET A 5 -39.70 24.78 23.82
C MET A 5 -38.79 23.60 23.48
N GLU A 6 -39.24 22.38 23.76
CA GLU A 6 -38.64 21.16 23.28
C GLU A 6 -38.79 21.08 21.74
N LEU A 7 -37.66 21.12 21.04
CA LEU A 7 -37.58 20.79 19.61
C LEU A 7 -37.42 19.28 19.49
N ASP A 8 -38.52 18.60 19.20
CA ASP A 8 -38.53 17.21 18.77
C ASP A 8 -37.74 17.03 17.45
N PHE A 9 -36.56 16.50 17.56
CA PHE A 9 -35.83 15.98 16.41
C PHE A 9 -36.49 14.69 15.94
N VAL A 10 -37.32 14.77 14.91
CA VAL A 10 -37.87 13.61 14.21
C VAL A 10 -36.73 12.94 13.46
N GLN A 11 -36.19 11.83 13.99
CA GLN A 11 -35.34 10.94 13.25
C GLN A 11 -36.11 10.38 12.04
N PRO A 12 -35.55 10.42 10.81
CA PRO A 12 -36.22 9.82 9.67
C PRO A 12 -36.33 8.32 9.90
N ARG A 13 -37.57 7.80 9.99
CA ARG A 13 -37.88 6.37 10.03
C ARG A 13 -37.30 5.73 8.77
N GLN A 14 -36.23 4.95 8.91
CA GLN A 14 -35.76 4.08 7.85
C GLN A 14 -36.91 3.11 7.48
N SER A 15 -37.36 3.15 6.24
CA SER A 15 -38.42 2.25 5.77
C SER A 15 -37.92 0.80 5.78
N PHE A 16 -38.73 -0.11 6.29
CA PHE A 16 -38.44 -1.54 6.39
C PHE A 16 -38.06 -2.19 5.02
N THR A 17 -38.56 -1.63 3.92
CA THR A 17 -38.23 -2.03 2.54
C THR A 17 -36.81 -1.69 2.13
N SER A 18 -36.20 -0.60 2.67
CA SER A 18 -34.80 -0.25 2.39
C SER A 18 -33.79 -1.17 3.10
N ALA A 19 -34.14 -1.66 4.30
CA ALA A 19 -33.29 -2.60 5.06
C ALA A 19 -33.25 -4.00 4.41
N LEU A 20 -34.37 -4.49 3.90
CA LEU A 20 -34.44 -5.76 3.17
C LEU A 20 -33.68 -5.71 1.83
N SER A 21 -33.74 -4.58 1.13
CA SER A 21 -32.99 -4.39 -0.12
C SER A 21 -31.48 -4.29 0.11
N ARG A 22 -31.02 -3.67 1.21
CA ARG A 22 -29.61 -3.62 1.63
C ARG A 22 -29.06 -5.02 1.96
N GLY A 23 -29.82 -5.82 2.70
CA GLY A 23 -29.42 -7.20 3.04
C GLY A 23 -29.21 -8.07 1.81
N SER A 24 -30.09 -7.98 0.82
CA SER A 24 -30.00 -8.74 -0.42
C SER A 24 -28.84 -8.26 -1.32
N ARG A 25 -28.58 -6.95 -1.39
CA ARG A 25 -27.45 -6.37 -2.15
C ARG A 25 -26.10 -6.75 -1.53
N ASN A 26 -25.99 -6.72 -0.21
CA ASN A 26 -24.77 -7.16 0.49
C ASN A 26 -24.53 -8.66 0.32
N PHE A 27 -25.58 -9.48 0.27
CA PHE A 27 -25.46 -10.92 -0.02
C PHE A 27 -24.97 -11.17 -1.45
N PHE A 28 -25.47 -10.44 -2.44
CA PHE A 28 -25.04 -10.53 -3.82
C PHE A 28 -23.59 -10.07 -4.02
N GLY A 29 -23.17 -8.97 -3.35
CA GLY A 29 -21.77 -8.53 -3.34
C GLY A 29 -20.83 -9.56 -2.72
N ARG A 30 -21.25 -10.21 -1.62
CA ARG A 30 -20.50 -11.32 -0.99
C ARG A 30 -20.37 -12.52 -1.93
N SER A 31 -21.44 -12.89 -2.65
CA SER A 31 -21.40 -13.98 -3.63
C SER A 31 -20.45 -13.69 -4.79
N LYS A 32 -20.50 -12.48 -5.38
CA LYS A 32 -19.55 -12.04 -6.42
C LYS A 32 -18.09 -12.00 -5.94
N ARG A 33 -17.85 -11.66 -4.68
CA ARG A 33 -16.52 -11.67 -4.07
C ARG A 33 -15.89 -13.07 -4.09
N TRP A 34 -16.66 -14.11 -3.90
CA TRP A 34 -16.15 -15.49 -3.95
C TRP A 34 -15.77 -15.95 -5.36
N SER A 35 -16.42 -15.42 -6.41
CA SER A 35 -16.07 -15.74 -7.81
C SER A 35 -14.77 -15.06 -8.28
N ARG A 36 -14.28 -14.07 -7.53
CA ARG A 36 -13.05 -13.31 -7.84
C ARG A 36 -11.99 -13.61 -6.80
N TRP A 37 -11.05 -14.46 -7.13
CA TRP A 37 -9.99 -14.90 -6.21
C TRP A 37 -9.16 -13.74 -5.62
N GLU A 38 -9.02 -12.62 -6.32
CA GLU A 38 -8.34 -11.41 -5.85
C GLU A 38 -8.91 -10.84 -4.53
N PHE A 39 -10.16 -11.17 -4.20
CA PHE A 39 -10.82 -10.78 -2.96
C PHE A 39 -10.92 -11.91 -1.93
N TRP A 40 -10.31 -13.06 -2.19
CA TRP A 40 -10.33 -14.15 -1.24
C TRP A 40 -9.59 -13.79 0.05
N PRO A 41 -10.05 -14.27 1.18
CA PRO A 41 -9.35 -14.05 2.43
C PRO A 41 -7.98 -14.74 2.42
N PRO A 42 -6.97 -14.17 3.11
CA PRO A 42 -5.60 -14.69 3.11
C PRO A 42 -5.48 -16.18 3.49
N TYR A 43 -6.32 -16.65 4.40
CA TYR A 43 -6.30 -18.05 4.84
C TYR A 43 -6.75 -19.05 3.76
N LEU A 44 -7.38 -18.58 2.70
CA LEU A 44 -7.78 -19.40 1.55
C LEU A 44 -6.79 -19.27 0.39
N PHE A 45 -6.25 -18.09 0.18
CA PHE A 45 -5.35 -17.81 -0.94
C PHE A 45 -3.91 -18.27 -0.68
N TYR A 46 -3.36 -18.04 0.52
CA TYR A 46 -1.93 -18.28 0.77
C TYR A 46 -1.50 -19.70 1.15
N PRO A 47 -2.34 -20.69 1.52
CA PRO A 47 -1.86 -22.02 1.91
C PRO A 47 -0.90 -22.68 0.89
N PRO A 48 -1.14 -22.64 -0.44
CA PRO A 48 -0.19 -23.19 -1.40
C PRO A 48 1.16 -22.47 -1.40
N VAL A 49 1.15 -21.14 -1.20
CA VAL A 49 2.38 -20.33 -1.12
C VAL A 49 3.17 -20.67 0.14
N VAL A 50 2.49 -20.81 1.29
CA VAL A 50 3.12 -21.21 2.56
C VAL A 50 3.72 -22.62 2.44
N ALA A 51 3.02 -23.56 1.81
CA ALA A 51 3.54 -24.89 1.56
C ALA A 51 4.79 -24.86 0.67
N TYR A 52 4.80 -24.01 -0.34
CA TYR A 52 5.97 -23.82 -1.21
C TYR A 52 7.14 -23.19 -0.45
N ILE A 53 6.91 -22.18 0.38
CA ILE A 53 7.94 -21.59 1.25
C ILE A 53 8.52 -22.65 2.19
N ALA A 54 7.67 -23.50 2.76
CA ALA A 54 8.12 -24.61 3.60
C ALA A 54 8.99 -25.61 2.83
N TYR A 55 8.60 -25.96 1.59
CA TYR A 55 9.43 -26.76 0.69
C TYR A 55 10.80 -26.12 0.44
N LEU A 56 10.84 -24.82 0.15
CA LEU A 56 12.10 -24.07 -0.02
C LEU A 56 12.93 -24.09 1.27
N GLY A 57 12.30 -23.92 2.43
CA GLY A 57 12.97 -24.00 3.74
C GLY A 57 13.68 -25.33 3.96
N ILE A 58 13.06 -26.46 3.57
CA ILE A 58 13.66 -27.79 3.60
C ILE A 58 14.81 -27.88 2.58
N ARG A 59 14.56 -27.50 1.33
CA ARG A 59 15.54 -27.55 0.22
C ARG A 59 16.82 -26.78 0.54
N PHE A 60 16.68 -25.57 1.09
CA PHE A 60 17.81 -24.70 1.43
C PHE A 60 18.30 -24.88 2.87
N ARG A 61 17.73 -25.81 3.63
CA ARG A 61 18.08 -26.10 5.05
C ARG A 61 18.02 -24.87 5.96
N SER A 62 17.04 -23.99 5.72
CA SER A 62 16.81 -22.79 6.53
C SER A 62 15.39 -22.25 6.31
N TRP A 63 14.58 -22.22 7.36
CA TRP A 63 13.18 -21.78 7.31
C TRP A 63 13.00 -20.26 7.08
N THR A 64 14.02 -19.49 7.40
CA THR A 64 14.00 -18.02 7.37
C THR A 64 15.04 -17.47 6.41
N LEU A 65 15.56 -18.27 5.47
CA LEU A 65 16.64 -17.87 4.57
C LEU A 65 16.30 -16.62 3.75
N PHE A 66 15.04 -16.44 3.40
CA PHE A 66 14.54 -15.25 2.70
C PHE A 66 14.86 -13.94 3.43
N THR A 67 15.02 -13.96 4.77
CA THR A 67 15.41 -12.76 5.53
C THR A 67 16.83 -12.29 5.24
N ALA A 68 17.66 -13.13 4.66
CA ALA A 68 19.00 -12.78 4.19
C ALA A 68 19.01 -12.25 2.76
N ALA A 69 17.85 -12.14 2.09
CA ALA A 69 17.78 -11.58 0.74
C ALA A 69 18.20 -10.12 0.68
N ASN A 70 17.91 -9.34 1.73
CA ASN A 70 18.32 -7.93 1.85
C ASN A 70 19.12 -7.74 3.14
N PRO A 71 20.46 -7.95 3.13
CA PRO A 71 21.27 -7.84 4.35
C PRO A 71 21.20 -6.49 5.07
N ALA A 72 20.94 -5.41 4.34
CA ALA A 72 20.90 -4.06 4.91
C ALA A 72 19.52 -3.68 5.51
N ILE A 73 18.50 -4.52 5.34
CA ILE A 73 17.17 -4.29 5.90
C ILE A 73 16.91 -5.27 7.03
N PRO A 74 16.48 -4.83 8.23
CA PRO A 74 16.15 -5.72 9.34
C PRO A 74 15.20 -6.85 8.91
N ALA A 75 15.54 -8.09 9.21
CA ALA A 75 14.82 -9.29 8.77
C ALA A 75 14.53 -9.35 7.25
N GLY A 76 15.38 -8.68 6.43
CA GLY A 76 15.21 -8.58 4.98
C GLY A 76 14.01 -7.73 4.54
N GLY A 77 13.37 -7.01 5.45
CA GLY A 77 12.11 -6.30 5.21
C GLY A 77 10.90 -7.22 5.35
N PHE A 78 10.95 -8.13 6.34
CA PHE A 78 9.82 -9.02 6.59
C PHE A 78 8.71 -8.35 7.41
N VAL A 79 9.06 -7.61 8.46
CA VAL A 79 8.09 -6.94 9.33
C VAL A 79 8.75 -5.87 10.19
N GLY A 80 8.04 -4.74 10.38
CA GLY A 80 8.42 -3.71 11.36
C GLY A 80 9.61 -2.84 10.97
N GLU A 81 10.03 -2.91 9.72
CA GLU A 81 11.06 -2.02 9.18
C GLU A 81 10.61 -0.56 9.21
N SER A 82 11.53 0.33 9.54
CA SER A 82 11.34 1.78 9.48
C SER A 82 11.42 2.23 8.03
N LYS A 83 10.32 2.82 7.54
CA LYS A 83 10.27 3.42 6.18
C LYS A 83 11.23 4.60 6.05
N HIS A 84 11.39 5.37 7.14
CA HIS A 84 12.34 6.46 7.17
C HIS A 84 13.78 5.98 7.00
N GLN A 85 14.19 4.95 7.74
CA GLN A 85 15.52 4.35 7.60
C GLN A 85 15.76 3.79 6.20
N ILE A 86 14.76 3.10 5.62
CA ILE A 86 14.87 2.57 4.25
C ILE A 86 15.07 3.72 3.24
N LEU A 87 14.28 4.80 3.34
CA LEU A 87 14.44 5.94 2.44
C LEU A 87 15.77 6.69 2.66
N ASP A 88 16.26 6.73 3.89
CA ASP A 88 17.57 7.34 4.20
C ASP A 88 18.75 6.55 3.60
N HIS A 89 18.63 5.24 3.46
CA HIS A 89 19.61 4.44 2.70
C HIS A 89 19.61 4.72 1.20
N LEU A 90 18.53 5.29 0.67
CA LEU A 90 18.40 5.71 -0.73
C LEU A 90 18.82 7.19 -0.94
N LYS A 91 19.45 7.84 0.04
CA LYS A 91 19.81 9.27 -0.06
C LYS A 91 20.65 9.63 -1.28
N ASP A 92 21.48 8.72 -1.77
CA ASP A 92 22.27 8.90 -2.98
C ASP A 92 21.38 8.90 -4.25
N ALA A 93 20.14 8.46 -4.12
CA ALA A 93 19.08 8.57 -5.12
C ALA A 93 18.15 9.79 -4.86
N ALA A 94 18.60 10.83 -4.18
CA ALA A 94 17.80 11.98 -3.76
C ALA A 94 16.90 12.60 -4.86
N PRO A 95 17.30 12.70 -6.14
CA PRO A 95 16.43 13.22 -7.19
C PRO A 95 15.12 12.41 -7.38
N TRP A 96 15.16 11.13 -7.04
CA TRP A 96 14.01 10.21 -7.14
C TRP A 96 13.26 10.04 -5.83
N LEU A 97 13.62 10.74 -4.75
CA LEU A 97 12.90 10.68 -3.48
C LEU A 97 12.02 11.91 -3.28
N PRO A 98 10.81 11.74 -2.71
CA PRO A 98 10.05 12.86 -2.19
C PRO A 98 10.72 13.40 -0.92
N PHE A 99 10.55 14.69 -0.63
CA PHE A 99 10.95 15.22 0.66
C PHE A 99 10.19 14.51 1.77
N SER A 100 10.91 14.00 2.75
CA SER A 100 10.30 13.29 3.88
C SER A 100 11.06 13.57 5.17
N GLY A 101 10.33 13.66 6.29
CA GLY A 101 10.88 13.87 7.62
C GLY A 101 10.15 13.00 8.64
N LEU A 102 10.89 12.48 9.62
CA LEU A 102 10.36 11.71 10.73
C LEU A 102 9.96 12.66 11.87
N LEU A 103 8.73 12.55 12.32
CA LEU A 103 8.21 13.18 13.53
C LEU A 103 8.13 12.10 14.60
N GLU A 104 9.07 12.14 15.55
CA GLU A 104 9.12 11.18 16.65
C GLU A 104 7.89 11.28 17.57
N CYS A 105 7.71 10.26 18.40
CA CYS A 105 6.69 10.31 19.44
C CYS A 105 6.98 11.47 20.41
N GLY A 106 5.93 12.19 20.79
CA GLY A 106 6.10 13.33 21.69
C GLY A 106 4.84 14.14 21.90
N VAL A 107 5.00 15.30 22.51
CA VAL A 107 3.88 16.22 22.76
C VAL A 107 3.35 16.74 21.42
N PRO A 108 2.04 16.63 21.14
CA PRO A 108 1.47 16.97 19.84
C PRO A 108 1.79 18.39 19.35
N THR A 109 1.82 19.37 20.27
CA THR A 109 2.16 20.77 19.93
C THR A 109 3.61 20.91 19.43
N HIS A 110 4.55 20.16 20.00
CA HIS A 110 5.94 20.13 19.53
C HIS A 110 6.03 19.48 18.15
N ARG A 111 5.38 18.33 17.96
CA ARG A 111 5.31 17.63 16.67
C ARG A 111 4.72 18.52 15.58
N LEU A 112 3.68 19.29 15.92
CA LEU A 112 3.08 20.25 14.99
C LEU A 112 4.06 21.37 14.62
N ALA A 113 4.84 21.87 15.59
CA ALA A 113 5.87 22.88 15.33
C ALA A 113 6.99 22.34 14.44
N GLU A 114 7.44 21.12 14.70
CA GLU A 114 8.45 20.41 13.88
C GLU A 114 7.94 20.19 12.45
N ALA A 115 6.66 19.74 12.29
CA ALA A 115 6.05 19.55 11.00
C ALA A 115 6.01 20.86 10.18
N LYS A 116 5.55 21.95 10.79
CA LYS A 116 5.53 23.27 10.15
C LYS A 116 6.93 23.73 9.74
N GLU A 117 7.90 23.57 10.61
CA GLU A 117 9.29 23.97 10.32
C GLU A 117 9.90 23.10 9.20
N PHE A 118 9.62 21.79 9.18
CA PHE A 118 10.03 20.93 8.10
C PHE A 118 9.40 21.37 6.77
N MET A 119 8.09 21.60 6.74
CA MET A 119 7.40 22.08 5.54
C MET A 119 7.98 23.40 5.05
N ARG A 120 8.23 24.34 5.94
CA ARG A 120 8.84 25.65 5.62
C ARG A 120 10.24 25.50 5.01
N ARG A 121 11.10 24.67 5.61
CA ARG A 121 12.48 24.43 5.13
C ARG A 121 12.52 23.77 3.77
N GLN A 122 11.59 22.85 3.49
CA GLN A 122 11.53 22.13 2.23
C GLN A 122 10.64 22.83 1.18
N GLY A 123 10.03 23.98 1.51
CA GLY A 123 9.12 24.69 0.62
C GLY A 123 7.83 23.93 0.33
N LEU A 124 7.42 22.99 1.20
CA LEU A 124 6.24 22.16 1.00
C LEU A 124 4.96 22.95 1.32
N GLN A 125 3.96 22.75 0.48
CA GLN A 125 2.61 23.22 0.69
C GLN A 125 1.64 22.04 0.80
N PHE A 126 0.43 22.28 1.30
CA PHE A 126 -0.62 21.26 1.26
C PHE A 126 -1.05 20.96 -0.18
N PRO A 127 -1.40 19.69 -0.49
CA PRO A 127 -1.46 18.57 0.44
C PRO A 127 -0.08 17.98 0.78
N VAL A 128 0.01 17.33 1.95
CA VAL A 128 1.15 16.49 2.35
C VAL A 128 0.64 15.10 2.75
N VAL A 129 1.52 14.11 2.80
CA VAL A 129 1.19 12.75 3.23
C VAL A 129 1.73 12.52 4.63
N LEU A 130 0.88 12.00 5.52
CA LEU A 130 1.28 11.47 6.82
C LEU A 130 1.12 9.97 6.83
N LYS A 131 2.09 9.26 7.35
CA LYS A 131 2.06 7.80 7.45
C LYS A 131 2.86 7.30 8.65
N PRO A 132 2.45 6.21 9.33
CA PRO A 132 3.28 5.57 10.35
C PRO A 132 4.64 5.16 9.76
N ASP A 133 5.71 5.33 10.53
CA ASP A 133 7.06 4.90 10.11
C ASP A 133 7.11 3.39 9.89
N ALA A 134 6.59 2.60 10.83
CA ALA A 134 6.41 1.16 10.67
C ALA A 134 4.94 0.86 10.38
N GLY A 135 4.57 0.61 9.12
CA GLY A 135 3.17 0.35 8.76
C GLY A 135 3.05 -0.39 7.44
N GLN A 136 2.02 -1.21 7.30
CA GLN A 136 1.75 -2.00 6.10
C GLN A 136 0.34 -1.75 5.58
N ARG A 137 0.11 -2.04 4.30
CA ARG A 137 -1.20 -2.03 3.64
C ARG A 137 -1.96 -0.69 3.73
N GLY A 138 -1.22 0.42 3.84
CA GLY A 138 -1.80 1.76 3.92
C GLY A 138 -2.48 2.10 5.27
N ALA A 139 -2.28 1.28 6.32
CA ALA A 139 -2.80 1.60 7.65
C ALA A 139 -2.19 2.92 8.16
N GLY A 140 -3.04 3.82 8.64
CA GLY A 140 -2.63 5.12 9.15
C GLY A 140 -2.14 6.12 8.09
N VAL A 141 -2.18 5.81 6.81
CA VAL A 141 -1.82 6.77 5.75
C VAL A 141 -2.94 7.79 5.55
N ALA A 142 -2.59 9.08 5.57
CA ALA A 142 -3.52 10.18 5.32
C ALA A 142 -2.92 11.22 4.36
N ILE A 143 -3.74 11.70 3.42
CA ILE A 143 -3.45 12.87 2.61
C ILE A 143 -4.06 14.07 3.33
N VAL A 144 -3.23 14.94 3.84
CA VAL A 144 -3.60 16.08 4.67
C VAL A 144 -3.58 17.35 3.82
N ARG A 145 -4.68 18.10 3.83
CA ARG A 145 -4.92 19.25 2.96
C ARG A 145 -4.96 20.58 3.68
N SER A 146 -4.93 20.56 5.02
CA SER A 146 -4.94 21.77 5.82
C SER A 146 -4.17 21.60 7.13
N LEU A 147 -3.90 22.73 7.78
CA LEU A 147 -3.25 22.75 9.08
C LEU A 147 -4.11 22.09 10.18
N GLU A 148 -5.42 22.21 10.08
CA GLU A 148 -6.37 21.60 11.00
C GLU A 148 -6.29 20.08 10.91
N GLN A 149 -6.29 19.52 9.69
CA GLN A 149 -6.14 18.08 9.47
C GLN A 149 -4.78 17.56 9.93
N LEU A 150 -3.70 18.34 9.71
CA LEU A 150 -2.36 18.01 10.21
C LEU A 150 -2.35 17.92 11.73
N ASN A 151 -2.92 18.92 12.41
CA ASN A 151 -3.01 18.95 13.87
C ASN A 151 -3.85 17.78 14.39
N GLU A 152 -5.02 17.55 13.82
CA GLU A 152 -5.91 16.44 14.19
C GLU A 152 -5.22 15.08 14.07
N TYR A 153 -4.51 14.84 12.97
CA TYR A 153 -3.75 13.60 12.79
C TYR A 153 -2.68 13.42 13.86
N LEU A 154 -1.88 14.46 14.13
CA LEU A 154 -0.80 14.41 15.11
C LEU A 154 -1.32 14.28 16.55
N MET A 155 -2.44 14.88 16.88
CA MET A 155 -3.10 14.74 18.18
C MET A 155 -3.56 13.31 18.46
N ASN A 156 -4.00 12.60 17.41
CA ASN A 156 -4.48 11.23 17.49
C ASN A 156 -3.41 10.15 17.25
N SER A 157 -2.14 10.57 17.05
CA SER A 157 -1.04 9.64 16.75
C SER A 157 -0.12 9.48 17.94
N SER A 158 -0.02 8.26 18.50
CA SER A 158 0.92 7.89 19.57
C SER A 158 2.18 7.16 19.08
N PHE A 159 2.44 7.18 17.77
CA PHE A 159 3.52 6.48 17.09
C PHE A 159 4.36 7.46 16.24
N PRO A 160 5.60 7.09 15.83
CA PRO A 160 6.40 7.89 14.91
C PRO A 160 5.71 8.04 13.56
N VAL A 161 5.68 9.26 13.04
CA VAL A 161 4.98 9.61 11.79
C VAL A 161 5.97 10.19 10.79
N ILE A 162 5.95 9.68 9.57
CA ILE A 162 6.62 10.31 8.44
C ILE A 162 5.70 11.38 7.86
N LEU A 163 6.18 12.62 7.79
CA LEU A 163 5.63 13.66 6.96
C LEU A 163 6.34 13.64 5.61
N GLN A 164 5.62 13.45 4.53
CA GLN A 164 6.17 13.30 3.19
C GLN A 164 5.50 14.25 2.20
N GLU A 165 6.28 14.75 1.25
CA GLU A 165 5.81 15.46 0.07
C GLU A 165 4.69 14.67 -0.62
N TYR A 166 3.58 15.33 -0.96
CA TYR A 166 2.55 14.73 -1.81
C TYR A 166 2.99 14.79 -3.27
N VAL A 167 3.16 13.63 -3.87
CA VAL A 167 3.52 13.50 -5.28
C VAL A 167 2.27 13.19 -6.09
N PRO A 168 1.77 14.11 -6.93
CA PRO A 168 0.63 13.84 -7.80
C PRO A 168 0.97 12.91 -8.95
N GLY A 169 -0.05 12.38 -9.63
CA GLY A 169 0.11 11.59 -10.85
C GLY A 169 -0.25 10.12 -10.69
N GLU A 170 0.22 9.32 -11.62
CA GLU A 170 -0.02 7.88 -11.69
C GLU A 170 0.87 7.13 -10.70
N GLU A 171 0.42 5.96 -10.24
CA GLU A 171 1.15 5.16 -9.27
C GLU A 171 1.45 3.77 -9.82
N TYR A 172 2.71 3.36 -9.70
CA TYR A 172 3.22 2.08 -10.15
C TYR A 172 3.95 1.35 -9.03
N GLY A 173 3.76 0.02 -8.95
CA GLY A 173 4.58 -0.87 -8.14
C GLY A 173 5.59 -1.60 -9.03
N VAL A 174 6.88 -1.33 -8.85
CA VAL A 174 7.96 -1.95 -9.63
C VAL A 174 8.65 -3.00 -8.78
N PHE A 175 8.50 -4.28 -9.12
CA PHE A 175 9.19 -5.36 -8.45
C PHE A 175 10.55 -5.59 -9.10
N TYR A 176 11.59 -5.53 -8.28
CA TYR A 176 12.98 -5.63 -8.71
C TYR A 176 13.71 -6.73 -7.96
N TYR A 177 14.63 -7.41 -8.63
CA TYR A 177 15.60 -8.27 -7.99
C TYR A 177 16.96 -8.23 -8.69
N ARG A 178 18.02 -8.53 -7.93
CA ARG A 178 19.38 -8.71 -8.43
C ARG A 178 20.06 -9.85 -7.66
N HIS A 179 20.59 -10.85 -8.34
CA HIS A 179 21.41 -11.84 -7.66
C HIS A 179 22.73 -11.19 -7.23
N PRO A 180 23.19 -11.45 -5.99
CA PRO A 180 24.46 -10.92 -5.52
C PRO A 180 25.61 -11.46 -6.39
N GLY A 181 26.32 -10.59 -7.09
CA GLY A 181 27.36 -10.94 -8.06
C GLY A 181 26.99 -10.60 -9.50
N ASP A 182 25.71 -10.41 -9.79
CA ASP A 182 25.30 -9.90 -11.09
C ASP A 182 25.61 -8.41 -11.19
N ALA A 183 26.11 -7.98 -12.37
CA ALA A 183 26.39 -6.59 -12.63
C ALA A 183 25.12 -5.73 -12.72
N ARG A 184 23.98 -6.33 -13.07
CA ARG A 184 22.68 -5.66 -13.22
C ARG A 184 21.56 -6.50 -12.64
N GLY A 185 20.59 -5.83 -12.06
CA GLY A 185 19.34 -6.44 -11.68
C GLY A 185 18.28 -6.38 -12.79
N ARG A 186 17.08 -6.80 -12.47
CA ARG A 186 15.96 -6.90 -13.41
C ARG A 186 14.67 -6.39 -12.79
N VAL A 187 13.85 -5.75 -13.59
CA VAL A 187 12.45 -5.52 -13.25
C VAL A 187 11.68 -6.83 -13.48
N PHE A 188 11.26 -7.44 -12.39
CA PHE A 188 10.50 -8.70 -12.42
C PHE A 188 9.07 -8.49 -12.92
N SER A 189 8.45 -7.41 -12.46
CA SER A 189 7.09 -7.03 -12.85
C SER A 189 6.81 -5.56 -12.56
N VAL A 190 5.81 -5.03 -13.24
CA VAL A 190 5.23 -3.73 -12.97
C VAL A 190 3.74 -3.89 -12.70
N THR A 191 3.26 -3.24 -11.64
CA THR A 191 1.84 -3.13 -11.32
C THR A 191 1.40 -1.69 -11.56
N GLU A 192 0.47 -1.46 -12.46
CA GLU A 192 -0.20 -0.17 -12.58
C GLU A 192 -1.33 -0.09 -11.52
N LYS A 193 -1.30 0.94 -10.67
CA LYS A 193 -2.29 1.13 -9.61
C LYS A 193 -3.28 2.21 -10.02
N ARG A 194 -4.55 1.83 -10.18
CA ARG A 194 -5.63 2.77 -10.52
C ARG A 194 -6.61 2.93 -9.37
N MET A 195 -7.03 4.16 -9.15
CA MET A 195 -8.13 4.41 -8.21
C MET A 195 -9.46 4.07 -8.88
N PRO A 196 -10.38 3.36 -8.20
CA PRO A 196 -11.69 3.09 -8.74
C PRO A 196 -12.49 4.39 -8.86
N VAL A 197 -13.03 4.63 -10.05
CA VAL A 197 -13.84 5.80 -10.39
C VAL A 197 -15.17 5.34 -10.95
N LEU A 198 -16.28 5.80 -10.37
CA LEU A 198 -17.62 5.60 -10.90
C LEU A 198 -18.03 6.76 -11.79
N LEU A 199 -18.61 6.45 -12.94
CA LEU A 199 -19.25 7.44 -13.80
C LEU A 199 -20.72 7.56 -13.39
N CYS A 200 -21.14 8.76 -13.01
CA CYS A 200 -22.45 9.01 -12.45
C CYS A 200 -23.49 9.32 -13.54
N ASP A 201 -24.73 8.87 -13.33
CA ASP A 201 -25.82 9.01 -14.29
C ASP A 201 -26.80 10.16 -13.96
N GLY A 202 -26.57 10.84 -12.83
CA GLY A 202 -27.45 11.92 -12.34
C GLY A 202 -28.81 11.44 -11.83
N ARG A 203 -28.99 10.14 -11.55
CA ARG A 203 -30.26 9.53 -11.12
C ARG A 203 -30.11 8.68 -9.87
N ARG A 204 -29.02 7.92 -9.79
CA ARG A 204 -28.73 6.99 -8.69
C ARG A 204 -27.88 7.68 -7.64
N THR A 205 -28.09 7.31 -6.38
CA THR A 205 -27.19 7.71 -5.29
C THR A 205 -25.83 7.04 -5.46
N LEU A 206 -24.80 7.58 -4.78
CA LEU A 206 -23.46 6.97 -4.79
C LEU A 206 -23.50 5.53 -4.23
N GLU A 207 -24.33 5.25 -3.20
CA GLU A 207 -24.54 3.88 -2.69
C GLU A 207 -25.10 2.96 -3.77
N GLU A 208 -26.09 3.41 -4.52
CA GLU A 208 -26.69 2.61 -5.60
C GLU A 208 -25.70 2.37 -6.75
N LEU A 209 -24.88 3.34 -7.10
CA LEU A 209 -23.82 3.20 -8.10
C LEU A 209 -22.74 2.19 -7.66
N ILE A 210 -22.30 2.25 -6.39
CA ILE A 210 -21.36 1.27 -5.82
C ILE A 210 -21.92 -0.15 -5.88
N HIS A 211 -23.21 -0.33 -5.57
CA HIS A 211 -23.84 -1.65 -5.62
C HIS A 211 -24.12 -2.14 -7.04
N ALA A 212 -24.24 -1.25 -8.01
CA ALA A 212 -24.48 -1.59 -9.42
C ALA A 212 -23.20 -1.90 -10.18
N ASP A 213 -22.05 -1.44 -9.72
CA ASP A 213 -20.77 -1.73 -10.35
C ASP A 213 -20.25 -3.11 -9.96
N ASP A 214 -19.86 -3.91 -10.95
CA ASP A 214 -19.47 -5.33 -10.78
C ASP A 214 -18.23 -5.54 -9.92
N ARG A 215 -17.34 -4.56 -9.81
CA ARG A 215 -16.15 -4.63 -8.98
C ARG A 215 -16.39 -3.92 -7.65
N ALA A 216 -16.97 -2.73 -7.69
CA ALA A 216 -17.17 -1.93 -6.47
C ALA A 216 -18.08 -2.66 -5.47
N VAL A 217 -19.05 -3.44 -5.92
CA VAL A 217 -19.93 -4.23 -5.04
C VAL A 217 -19.15 -5.24 -4.18
N CYS A 218 -18.00 -5.74 -4.65
CA CYS A 218 -17.14 -6.65 -3.89
C CYS A 218 -16.49 -5.99 -2.66
N MET A 219 -16.39 -4.65 -2.67
CA MET A 219 -15.78 -3.82 -1.62
C MET A 219 -16.77 -2.77 -1.09
N SER A 220 -18.08 -2.96 -1.30
CA SER A 220 -19.12 -1.98 -0.98
C SER A 220 -19.07 -1.50 0.47
N ASP A 221 -18.91 -2.41 1.44
CA ASP A 221 -18.82 -2.03 2.86
C ASP A 221 -17.65 -1.06 3.13
N PHE A 222 -16.52 -1.24 2.45
CA PHE A 222 -15.37 -0.36 2.60
C PHE A 222 -15.60 1.00 1.93
N TYR A 223 -16.07 1.00 0.68
CA TYR A 223 -16.33 2.24 -0.05
C TYR A 223 -17.41 3.09 0.60
N LEU A 224 -18.47 2.48 1.11
CA LEU A 224 -19.55 3.19 1.81
C LEU A 224 -19.04 3.83 3.11
N ARG A 225 -18.21 3.13 3.89
CA ARG A 225 -17.59 3.75 5.09
C ARG A 225 -16.71 4.96 4.74
N LYS A 226 -15.94 4.88 3.66
CA LYS A 226 -15.05 5.99 3.24
C LYS A 226 -15.77 7.16 2.58
N ASN A 227 -17.02 6.96 2.14
CA ASN A 227 -17.83 7.98 1.47
C ASN A 227 -19.18 8.21 2.20
N LEU A 228 -19.21 8.02 3.52
CA LEU A 228 -20.45 8.02 4.29
C LEU A 228 -21.20 9.35 4.19
N ASP A 229 -20.47 10.45 4.15
CA ASP A 229 -20.96 11.84 4.06
C ASP A 229 -21.71 12.13 2.74
N ARG A 230 -21.37 11.41 1.67
CA ARG A 230 -21.94 11.61 0.32
C ARG A 230 -22.63 10.36 -0.26
N SER A 231 -22.70 9.26 0.49
CA SER A 231 -23.25 7.98 0.00
C SER A 231 -24.69 8.08 -0.49
N GLN A 232 -25.51 8.95 0.13
CA GLN A 232 -26.91 9.18 -0.21
C GLN A 232 -27.12 10.33 -1.22
N GLN A 233 -26.08 11.01 -1.62
CA GLN A 233 -26.16 12.06 -2.62
C GLN A 233 -26.26 11.45 -4.02
N VAL A 234 -27.00 12.13 -4.91
CA VAL A 234 -27.06 11.83 -6.33
C VAL A 234 -26.06 12.74 -7.04
N PRO A 235 -24.90 12.20 -7.48
CA PRO A 235 -23.89 13.02 -8.17
C PRO A 235 -24.41 13.46 -9.55
N ALA A 236 -23.85 14.56 -10.08
CA ALA A 236 -24.27 15.10 -11.36
C ALA A 236 -24.04 14.09 -12.52
N PRO A 237 -24.88 14.14 -13.58
CA PRO A 237 -24.67 13.27 -14.75
C PRO A 237 -23.30 13.55 -15.39
N GLY A 238 -22.52 12.49 -15.65
CA GLY A 238 -21.17 12.57 -16.18
C GLY A 238 -20.09 12.87 -15.14
N GLU A 239 -20.45 13.13 -13.88
CA GLU A 239 -19.49 13.29 -12.78
C GLU A 239 -18.70 12.01 -12.58
N ARG A 240 -17.39 12.15 -12.33
CA ARG A 240 -16.47 11.05 -12.04
C ARG A 240 -16.14 11.03 -10.56
N VAL A 241 -16.74 10.11 -9.82
CA VAL A 241 -16.52 9.99 -8.37
C VAL A 241 -15.46 8.94 -8.08
N GLN A 242 -14.31 9.39 -7.58
CA GLN A 242 -13.26 8.51 -7.08
C GLN A 242 -13.64 7.99 -5.68
N LEU A 243 -13.58 6.67 -5.49
CA LEU A 243 -14.04 6.00 -4.27
C LEU A 243 -12.99 5.97 -3.16
N VAL A 244 -11.70 5.97 -3.52
CA VAL A 244 -10.56 5.93 -2.57
C VAL A 244 -9.40 6.74 -3.11
N GLU A 245 -8.49 7.18 -2.22
CA GLU A 245 -7.34 8.01 -2.58
C GLU A 245 -5.99 7.29 -2.37
N ILE A 246 -5.99 6.16 -1.67
CA ILE A 246 -4.77 5.41 -1.33
C ILE A 246 -4.67 4.17 -2.20
N GLY A 247 -3.54 4.01 -2.89
CA GLY A 247 -3.26 2.98 -3.87
C GLY A 247 -2.96 1.59 -3.30
N THR A 248 -3.78 1.08 -2.37
CA THR A 248 -3.66 -0.28 -1.82
C THR A 248 -4.82 -1.17 -2.25
N HIS A 249 -4.52 -2.40 -2.67
CA HIS A 249 -5.53 -3.35 -3.14
C HIS A 249 -6.59 -3.68 -2.06
N CYS A 250 -6.16 -3.92 -0.82
CA CYS A 250 -7.07 -4.19 0.29
C CYS A 250 -7.96 -2.99 0.68
N ARG A 251 -7.65 -1.80 0.16
CA ARG A 251 -8.46 -0.57 0.27
C ARG A 251 -9.17 -0.24 -1.05
N GLY A 252 -9.26 -1.20 -1.96
CA GLY A 252 -10.08 -1.14 -3.16
C GLY A 252 -9.41 -0.59 -4.41
N ALA A 253 -8.12 -0.19 -4.37
CA ALA A 253 -7.41 0.17 -5.59
C ALA A 253 -7.38 -1.00 -6.59
N ILE A 254 -7.41 -0.68 -7.86
CA ILE A 254 -7.37 -1.64 -8.97
C ILE A 254 -5.91 -1.83 -9.37
N PHE A 255 -5.45 -3.07 -9.39
CA PHE A 255 -4.11 -3.42 -9.81
C PHE A 255 -4.17 -4.09 -11.18
N LEU A 256 -3.37 -3.57 -12.11
CA LEU A 256 -3.29 -4.08 -13.48
C LEU A 256 -1.86 -4.48 -13.79
N ASP A 257 -1.71 -5.44 -14.69
CA ASP A 257 -0.40 -5.82 -15.21
C ASP A 257 0.14 -4.70 -16.11
N GLY A 258 1.28 -4.17 -15.72
CA GLY A 258 2.00 -3.09 -16.40
C GLY A 258 3.19 -3.58 -17.21
N VAL A 259 3.24 -4.87 -17.60
CA VAL A 259 4.38 -5.46 -18.32
C VAL A 259 4.78 -4.68 -19.56
N ASP A 260 3.81 -4.09 -20.26
CA ASP A 260 4.01 -3.28 -21.45
C ASP A 260 4.66 -1.89 -21.18
N THR A 261 4.85 -1.54 -19.90
CA THR A 261 5.59 -0.32 -19.51
C THR A 261 7.07 -0.59 -19.26
N ILE A 262 7.50 -1.85 -19.22
CA ILE A 262 8.90 -2.20 -18.97
C ILE A 262 9.71 -1.87 -20.22
N THR A 263 10.57 -0.88 -20.11
CA THR A 263 11.51 -0.44 -21.14
C THR A 263 12.94 -0.53 -20.64
N SER A 264 13.90 -0.59 -21.52
CA SER A 264 15.33 -0.57 -21.14
C SER A 264 15.69 0.69 -20.34
N ALA A 265 15.08 1.84 -20.67
CA ALA A 265 15.29 3.09 -19.94
C ALA A 265 14.77 3.02 -18.51
N LEU A 266 13.58 2.46 -18.30
CA LEU A 266 13.03 2.25 -16.96
C LEU A 266 13.90 1.28 -16.17
N GLU A 267 14.26 0.13 -16.74
CA GLU A 267 15.11 -0.87 -16.08
C GLU A 267 16.46 -0.31 -15.66
N GLU A 268 17.10 0.48 -16.52
CA GLU A 268 18.39 1.10 -16.22
C GLU A 268 18.29 2.07 -15.03
N VAL A 269 17.24 2.87 -14.96
CA VAL A 269 17.05 3.84 -13.87
C VAL A 269 16.70 3.11 -12.57
N ILE A 270 15.81 2.13 -12.60
CA ILE A 270 15.44 1.33 -11.41
C ILE A 270 16.65 0.56 -10.89
N ASP A 271 17.45 -0.06 -11.77
CA ASP A 271 18.67 -0.77 -11.37
C ASP A 271 19.69 0.17 -10.73
N ARG A 272 19.91 1.36 -11.29
CA ARG A 272 20.78 2.40 -10.69
C ARG A 272 20.33 2.81 -9.31
N ILE A 273 19.02 3.04 -9.13
CA ILE A 273 18.44 3.40 -7.83
C ILE A 273 18.60 2.25 -6.84
N ALA A 274 18.29 1.02 -7.25
CA ALA A 274 18.42 -0.16 -6.39
C ALA A 274 19.86 -0.40 -5.96
N GLN A 275 20.83 -0.17 -6.84
CA GLN A 275 22.26 -0.33 -6.54
C GLN A 275 22.81 0.79 -5.65
N SER A 276 22.17 1.94 -5.54
CA SER A 276 22.55 2.97 -4.59
C SER A 276 22.27 2.58 -3.12
N PHE A 277 21.44 1.58 -2.90
CA PHE A 277 21.19 0.98 -1.59
C PHE A 277 22.02 -0.30 -1.46
N ASP A 278 23.23 -0.17 -0.90
CA ASP A 278 24.08 -1.34 -0.68
C ASP A 278 23.39 -2.36 0.26
N GLY A 279 23.41 -3.63 -0.16
CA GLY A 279 22.71 -4.72 0.55
C GLY A 279 21.21 -4.81 0.29
N PHE A 280 20.66 -4.09 -0.69
CA PHE A 280 19.33 -4.29 -1.23
C PHE A 280 19.40 -5.10 -2.54
N PHE A 281 18.67 -6.22 -2.61
CA PHE A 281 18.69 -7.12 -3.76
C PHE A 281 17.31 -7.55 -4.22
N PHE A 282 16.25 -7.30 -3.43
CA PHE A 282 14.95 -7.88 -3.68
C PHE A 282 13.83 -7.05 -3.03
N GLY A 283 12.87 -6.61 -3.80
CA GLY A 283 11.74 -5.89 -3.26
C GLY A 283 10.92 -5.12 -4.28
N ARG A 284 10.01 -4.29 -3.81
CA ARG A 284 9.12 -3.49 -4.65
C ARG A 284 9.24 -2.02 -4.31
N PHE A 285 9.51 -1.24 -5.33
CA PHE A 285 9.40 0.22 -5.31
C PHE A 285 7.95 0.62 -5.61
N ASP A 286 7.35 1.43 -4.75
CA ASP A 286 6.11 2.13 -5.07
C ASP A 286 6.47 3.53 -5.56
N ILE A 287 6.10 3.82 -6.81
CA ILE A 287 6.57 4.98 -7.58
C ILE A 287 5.38 5.83 -7.99
N ARG A 288 5.52 7.15 -7.87
CA ARG A 288 4.58 8.11 -8.45
C ARG A 288 5.26 8.92 -9.56
N VAL A 289 4.50 9.21 -10.61
CA VAL A 289 5.00 9.83 -11.83
C VAL A 289 3.90 10.65 -12.51
N PRO A 290 4.22 11.77 -13.19
CA PRO A 290 3.21 12.59 -13.84
C PRO A 290 2.43 11.88 -14.95
N SER A 291 3.09 10.98 -15.71
CA SER A 291 2.48 10.26 -16.82
C SER A 291 3.13 8.91 -17.07
N ARG A 292 2.37 8.01 -17.73
CA ARG A 292 2.87 6.74 -18.23
C ARG A 292 4.12 6.89 -19.13
N GLN A 293 4.16 7.93 -19.94
CA GLN A 293 5.31 8.19 -20.83
C GLN A 293 6.56 8.54 -20.03
N ASP A 294 6.44 9.36 -18.99
CA ASP A 294 7.56 9.67 -18.10
C ASP A 294 8.02 8.42 -17.35
N PHE A 295 7.09 7.57 -16.91
CA PHE A 295 7.41 6.30 -16.27
C PHE A 295 8.23 5.40 -17.19
N MET A 296 7.75 5.15 -18.41
CA MET A 296 8.46 4.34 -19.42
C MET A 296 9.84 4.91 -19.78
N ALA A 297 10.00 6.22 -19.69
CA ALA A 297 11.27 6.90 -19.94
C ALA A 297 12.19 6.96 -18.70
N GLY A 298 11.76 6.46 -17.55
CA GLY A 298 12.51 6.48 -16.29
C GLY A 298 12.79 7.90 -15.75
N ARG A 299 11.91 8.86 -16.01
CA ARG A 299 12.11 10.25 -15.63
C ARG A 299 10.92 10.83 -14.85
N ASN A 300 11.14 11.96 -14.16
CA ASN A 300 10.12 12.70 -13.41
C ASN A 300 9.38 11.83 -12.37
N MET A 301 9.97 10.73 -11.92
CA MET A 301 9.35 9.80 -10.98
C MET A 301 9.89 10.00 -9.55
N LYS A 302 9.05 9.67 -8.56
CA LYS A 302 9.39 9.69 -7.15
C LYS A 302 9.05 8.35 -6.50
N ILE A 303 10.02 7.80 -5.77
CA ILE A 303 9.86 6.57 -4.98
C ILE A 303 9.23 6.96 -3.65
N VAL A 304 7.94 6.68 -3.50
CA VAL A 304 7.20 7.01 -2.28
C VAL A 304 7.36 5.96 -1.19
N GLU A 305 7.71 4.72 -1.58
CA GLU A 305 7.94 3.61 -0.65
C GLU A 305 8.85 2.57 -1.29
N LEU A 306 9.68 1.90 -0.46
CA LEU A 306 10.41 0.70 -0.82
C LEU A 306 10.06 -0.40 0.18
N ASN A 307 9.64 -1.54 -0.32
CA ASN A 307 9.23 -2.70 0.46
C ASN A 307 10.19 -3.87 0.22
N GLY A 308 10.62 -4.55 1.29
CA GLY A 308 11.55 -5.68 1.23
C GLY A 308 10.90 -7.02 0.86
N VAL A 309 11.33 -8.09 1.50
CA VAL A 309 11.05 -9.49 1.12
C VAL A 309 9.57 -9.92 1.20
N THR A 310 8.74 -9.23 1.98
CA THR A 310 7.29 -9.49 2.04
C THR A 310 6.48 -8.73 0.98
N SER A 311 7.13 -7.89 0.18
CA SER A 311 6.45 -7.29 -0.96
C SER A 311 6.01 -8.36 -1.95
N GLU A 312 4.90 -8.10 -2.62
CA GLU A 312 4.38 -8.97 -3.67
C GLU A 312 4.51 -8.32 -5.05
N ALA A 313 4.66 -9.15 -6.06
CA ALA A 313 4.49 -8.78 -7.46
C ALA A 313 2.99 -8.61 -7.74
N THR A 314 2.43 -7.48 -7.29
CA THR A 314 0.98 -7.26 -7.15
C THR A 314 0.22 -7.15 -8.47
N HIS A 315 0.88 -7.17 -9.63
CA HIS A 315 0.23 -7.31 -10.94
C HIS A 315 -0.61 -8.60 -11.04
N ILE A 316 -0.30 -9.60 -10.19
CA ILE A 316 -1.10 -10.84 -10.11
C ILE A 316 -2.59 -10.58 -9.88
N TYR A 317 -2.96 -9.47 -9.25
CA TYR A 317 -4.35 -9.08 -9.00
C TYR A 317 -5.05 -8.45 -10.21
N ASP A 318 -4.41 -8.42 -11.40
CA ASP A 318 -5.10 -8.04 -12.63
C ASP A 318 -6.25 -9.03 -12.91
N PRO A 319 -7.48 -8.54 -13.12
CA PRO A 319 -8.63 -9.40 -13.42
C PRO A 319 -8.46 -10.32 -14.63
N LYS A 320 -7.47 -10.05 -15.50
CA LYS A 320 -7.14 -10.89 -16.66
C LYS A 320 -6.30 -12.12 -16.31
N LEU A 321 -5.63 -12.11 -15.16
CA LEU A 321 -4.76 -13.20 -14.74
C LEU A 321 -5.55 -14.28 -13.99
N SER A 322 -5.21 -15.53 -14.27
CA SER A 322 -5.78 -16.67 -13.56
C SER A 322 -5.14 -16.86 -12.18
N LEU A 323 -5.84 -17.57 -11.30
CA LEU A 323 -5.28 -18.00 -10.01
C LEU A 323 -4.00 -18.83 -10.18
N PHE A 324 -3.91 -19.63 -11.24
CA PHE A 324 -2.74 -20.44 -11.53
C PHE A 324 -1.53 -19.55 -11.92
N ASP A 325 -1.74 -18.51 -12.72
CA ASP A 325 -0.70 -17.54 -13.06
C ASP A 325 -0.20 -16.83 -11.81
N ALA A 326 -1.12 -16.43 -10.92
CA ALA A 326 -0.76 -15.81 -9.65
C ALA A 326 0.15 -16.71 -8.80
N TYR A 327 -0.19 -17.98 -8.64
CA TYR A 327 0.67 -18.93 -7.90
C TYR A 327 2.02 -19.15 -8.57
N ARG A 328 2.08 -19.24 -9.90
CA ARG A 328 3.35 -19.37 -10.64
C ARG A 328 4.27 -18.19 -10.34
N VAL A 329 3.75 -16.96 -10.39
CA VAL A 329 4.50 -15.75 -10.09
C VAL A 329 4.97 -15.73 -8.64
N LEU A 330 4.10 -16.05 -7.68
CA LEU A 330 4.46 -16.07 -6.27
C LEU A 330 5.50 -17.14 -5.93
N PHE A 331 5.40 -18.32 -6.53
CA PHE A 331 6.40 -19.39 -6.34
C PHE A 331 7.76 -18.96 -6.90
N GLU A 332 7.79 -18.35 -8.08
CA GLU A 332 9.03 -17.85 -8.65
C GLU A 332 9.62 -16.73 -7.79
N GLN A 333 8.81 -15.78 -7.34
CA GLN A 333 9.23 -14.71 -6.44
C GLN A 333 9.90 -15.28 -5.17
N TRP A 334 9.27 -16.23 -4.50
CA TRP A 334 9.84 -16.84 -3.30
C TRP A 334 11.09 -17.66 -3.57
N ARG A 335 11.14 -18.37 -4.72
CA ARG A 335 12.35 -19.07 -5.15
C ARG A 335 13.53 -18.11 -5.29
N ILE A 336 13.34 -16.98 -5.96
CA ILE A 336 14.36 -15.93 -6.13
C ILE A 336 14.82 -15.39 -4.78
N ALA A 337 13.89 -15.10 -3.86
CA ALA A 337 14.24 -14.63 -2.51
C ALA A 337 15.12 -15.62 -1.75
N PHE A 338 14.82 -16.93 -1.84
CA PHE A 338 15.65 -17.96 -1.22
C PHE A 338 17.01 -18.12 -1.91
N GLU A 339 17.08 -18.04 -3.23
CA GLU A 339 18.35 -18.12 -3.98
C GLU A 339 19.27 -16.94 -3.62
N ILE A 340 18.74 -15.71 -3.57
CA ILE A 340 19.49 -14.52 -3.14
C ILE A 340 19.93 -14.67 -1.69
N GLY A 341 19.03 -15.13 -0.81
CA GLY A 341 19.34 -15.38 0.61
C GLY A 341 20.44 -16.42 0.79
N ASP A 342 20.45 -17.49 -0.02
CA ASP A 342 21.50 -18.53 0.01
C ASP A 342 22.86 -17.98 -0.41
N PHE A 343 22.87 -17.17 -1.45
CA PHE A 343 24.07 -16.50 -1.93
C PHE A 343 24.66 -15.55 -0.88
N ASN A 344 23.81 -14.75 -0.24
CA ASN A 344 24.21 -13.83 0.84
C ASN A 344 24.66 -14.61 2.09
N ARG A 345 24.02 -15.74 2.41
CA ARG A 345 24.45 -16.63 3.50
C ARG A 345 25.86 -17.17 3.26
N ALA A 346 26.15 -17.59 2.03
CA ALA A 346 27.49 -18.04 1.65
C ALA A 346 28.57 -16.95 1.80
N ARG A 347 28.16 -15.67 1.77
CA ARG A 347 29.00 -14.50 2.01
C ARG A 347 29.02 -14.03 3.46
N GLY A 348 28.41 -14.78 4.38
CA GLY A 348 28.44 -14.50 5.82
C GLY A 348 27.19 -13.83 6.38
N THR A 349 26.19 -13.48 5.58
CA THR A 349 24.93 -12.95 6.09
C THR A 349 24.18 -14.04 6.85
N ARG A 350 23.79 -13.74 8.08
CA ARG A 350 23.01 -14.66 8.92
C ARG A 350 21.52 -14.42 8.75
N PRO A 351 20.72 -15.43 8.35
CA PRO A 351 19.28 -15.31 8.36
C PRO A 351 18.76 -15.01 9.79
N THR A 352 17.73 -14.20 9.90
CA THR A 352 17.06 -13.93 11.18
C THR A 352 16.53 -15.24 11.78
N SER A 353 16.73 -15.46 13.07
CA SER A 353 16.23 -16.66 13.70
C SER A 353 14.69 -16.71 13.70
N VAL A 354 14.09 -17.90 13.74
CA VAL A 354 12.63 -18.05 13.83
C VAL A 354 12.07 -17.34 15.07
N THR A 355 12.80 -17.44 16.19
CA THR A 355 12.42 -16.80 17.46
C THR A 355 12.41 -15.28 17.36
N ASP A 356 13.43 -14.69 16.75
CA ASP A 356 13.52 -13.23 16.55
C ASP A 356 12.47 -12.73 15.57
N LEU A 357 12.19 -13.50 14.52
CA LEU A 357 11.15 -13.16 13.53
C LEU A 357 9.75 -13.19 14.18
N LEU A 358 9.47 -14.17 15.02
CA LEU A 358 8.22 -14.24 15.80
C LEU A 358 8.11 -13.09 16.79
N LYS A 359 9.23 -12.72 17.45
CA LYS A 359 9.27 -11.57 18.36
C LYS A 359 8.96 -10.28 17.62
N ALA A 360 9.65 -9.99 16.52
CA ALA A 360 9.43 -8.81 15.68
C ALA A 360 7.98 -8.74 15.19
N THR A 361 7.41 -9.88 14.77
CA THR A 361 6.00 -9.95 14.32
C THR A 361 5.02 -9.62 15.45
N ARG A 362 5.28 -10.05 16.68
CA ARG A 362 4.43 -9.73 17.84
C ARG A 362 4.54 -8.25 18.22
N GLU A 363 5.74 -7.70 18.21
CA GLU A 363 5.98 -6.28 18.47
C GLU A 363 5.28 -5.40 17.45
N TYR A 364 5.43 -5.72 16.16
CA TYR A 364 4.72 -5.01 15.09
C TYR A 364 3.19 -5.07 15.25
N ARG A 365 2.63 -6.25 15.56
CA ARG A 365 1.18 -6.38 15.77
C ARG A 365 0.67 -5.49 16.91
N ARG A 366 1.45 -5.31 17.99
CA ARG A 366 1.09 -4.41 19.08
C ARG A 366 1.09 -2.95 18.64
N LEU A 367 2.11 -2.53 17.90
CA LEU A 367 2.18 -1.18 17.36
C LEU A 367 1.04 -0.89 16.38
N ALA A 368 0.76 -1.82 15.48
CA ALA A 368 -0.26 -1.66 14.45
C ALA A 368 -1.70 -1.56 15.00
N GLN A 369 -1.96 -2.03 16.23
CA GLN A 369 -3.26 -1.85 16.90
C GLN A 369 -3.57 -0.37 17.21
N GLY A 370 -2.55 0.48 17.29
CA GLY A 370 -2.71 1.92 17.53
C GLY A 370 -2.87 2.75 16.24
N TYR A 371 -2.84 2.15 15.06
CA TYR A 371 -2.93 2.90 13.79
C TYR A 371 -4.40 3.16 13.43
N PRO A 372 -4.74 4.37 12.95
CA PRO A 372 -6.08 4.68 12.45
C PRO A 372 -6.38 3.85 11.18
N GLU A 373 -7.68 3.50 11.00
CA GLU A 373 -8.18 2.76 9.84
C GLU A 373 -8.18 3.57 8.54
#